data_b5d1023da1bd63316eb8ec9a9ccac9da
#
_entry.id   b5d1023da1bd63316eb8ec9a9ccac9da
#
_cell.length_a   1.000
_cell.length_b   1.000
_cell.length_c   1.000
_cell.angle_alpha   90.00
_cell.angle_beta   90.00
_cell.angle_gamma   90.00
#
_symmetry.space_group_name_H-M   'P 1'
#
loop_
_entity.id
_entity.type
_entity.pdbx_description
1 polymer ?
#
loop_
_entity_poly.entity_id
_entity_poly.type
_entity_poly.pdbx_seq_one_letter_code
_entity_poly.pdbx_strand_id
1 'polypeptide(L)'
;MNERDRIKYERLFDTVRRNFRVTRLFTEYLERYPELITKEMIETVCDGGDTTANEAIVAILSEAFALDFDDREDRRIIMDYLTPSVRLLDKEKYEENPYYKNIRLKNVIDNDWEIRWEEYKPYQAVICDDMKILDDKREIPYLGFFPDGFSFPAILEDGNEWMTLTPVDLDTCEEAIEAAHGRVVTFGLGLGYYAYMAARKDNVESVTVVELSPNVIRLFKKHILPRMECRDKIRIVNADAFQYAEETMPSEDFDVAFVDTWRDASDGAPMYRRMKALEHLSPKTRFLYWVEGFLRSRIRAEKYAELIDAYESGNLDLPYDEAVRGIEEI
;
A
#
# COMPACT_ATOMS: atom_id res chain seq x y z
N MET A 1 -32.33 8.09 -19.15
CA MET A 1 -31.86 8.50 -17.78
C MET A 1 -32.70 9.64 -17.27
N ASN A 2 -33.14 9.64 -16.00
CA ASN A 2 -33.91 10.73 -15.39
C ASN A 2 -32.98 11.86 -14.87
N GLU A 3 -33.58 13.06 -14.61
CA GLU A 3 -32.84 14.27 -14.19
C GLU A 3 -32.07 14.06 -12.86
N ARG A 4 -32.65 13.30 -11.91
CA ARG A 4 -32.03 13.02 -10.60
C ARG A 4 -30.77 12.20 -10.76
N ASP A 5 -30.80 11.15 -11.59
CA ASP A 5 -29.64 10.30 -11.84
C ASP A 5 -28.56 11.06 -12.61
N ARG A 6 -28.94 11.92 -13.57
CA ARG A 6 -28.00 12.79 -14.29
C ARG A 6 -27.18 13.64 -13.34
N ILE A 7 -27.83 14.32 -12.38
CA ILE A 7 -27.13 15.15 -11.39
C ILE A 7 -26.18 14.32 -10.50
N LYS A 8 -26.59 13.09 -10.12
CA LYS A 8 -25.74 12.19 -9.33
C LYS A 8 -24.49 11.77 -10.12
N TYR A 9 -24.66 11.39 -11.39
CA TYR A 9 -23.56 11.03 -12.26
C TYR A 9 -22.57 12.19 -12.47
N GLU A 10 -23.05 13.39 -12.76
CA GLU A 10 -22.20 14.56 -12.94
C GLU A 10 -21.33 14.82 -11.70
N ARG A 11 -21.91 14.73 -10.50
CA ARG A 11 -21.17 14.89 -9.23
C ARG A 11 -20.14 13.78 -9.01
N LEU A 12 -20.51 12.55 -9.30
CA LEU A 12 -19.60 11.40 -9.22
C LEU A 12 -18.40 11.58 -10.16
N PHE A 13 -18.68 11.92 -11.41
CA PHE A 13 -17.63 12.09 -12.43
C PHE A 13 -16.68 13.24 -12.11
N ASP A 14 -17.18 14.33 -11.52
CA ASP A 14 -16.33 15.41 -11.02
C ASP A 14 -15.38 14.91 -9.92
N THR A 15 -15.86 14.06 -9.01
CA THR A 15 -15.01 13.45 -7.96
C THR A 15 -13.99 12.48 -8.57
N VAL A 16 -14.41 11.61 -9.47
CA VAL A 16 -13.53 10.63 -10.15
C VAL A 16 -12.44 11.34 -10.97
N ARG A 17 -12.78 12.40 -11.70
CA ARG A 17 -11.79 13.20 -12.45
C ARG A 17 -10.77 13.86 -11.52
N ARG A 18 -11.18 14.31 -10.32
CA ARG A 18 -10.25 14.82 -9.30
C ARG A 18 -9.35 13.69 -8.76
N ASN A 19 -9.90 12.51 -8.46
CA ASN A 19 -9.11 11.36 -8.05
C ASN A 19 -8.01 11.05 -9.09
N PHE A 20 -8.36 10.99 -10.38
CA PHE A 20 -7.39 10.77 -11.47
C PHE A 20 -6.35 11.87 -11.56
N ARG A 21 -6.77 13.14 -11.40
CA ARG A 21 -5.82 14.27 -11.40
C ARG A 21 -4.83 14.18 -10.24
N VAL A 22 -5.32 13.91 -9.04
CA VAL A 22 -4.49 13.78 -7.82
C VAL A 22 -3.52 12.60 -7.94
N THR A 23 -4.00 11.43 -8.34
CA THR A 23 -3.14 10.26 -8.55
C THR A 23 -2.04 10.57 -9.55
N ARG A 24 -2.35 11.22 -10.68
CA ARG A 24 -1.34 11.62 -11.66
C ARG A 24 -0.32 12.60 -11.09
N LEU A 25 -0.74 13.64 -10.36
CA LEU A 25 0.15 14.63 -9.74
C LEU A 25 1.13 13.94 -8.78
N PHE A 26 0.64 13.02 -7.94
CA PHE A 26 1.48 12.30 -6.99
C PHE A 26 2.44 11.33 -7.68
N THR A 27 1.97 10.60 -8.68
CA THR A 27 2.83 9.69 -9.47
C THR A 27 3.96 10.47 -10.15
N GLU A 28 3.63 11.56 -10.86
CA GLU A 28 4.64 12.39 -11.52
C GLU A 28 5.65 12.99 -10.53
N TYR A 29 5.19 13.38 -9.34
CA TYR A 29 6.05 13.94 -8.30
C TYR A 29 7.01 12.88 -7.74
N LEU A 30 6.49 11.71 -7.36
CA LEU A 30 7.28 10.61 -6.81
C LEU A 30 8.30 10.06 -7.81
N GLU A 31 7.95 10.00 -9.10
CA GLU A 31 8.85 9.51 -10.14
C GLU A 31 9.97 10.50 -10.49
N ARG A 32 9.69 11.81 -10.46
CA ARG A 32 10.60 12.81 -11.01
C ARG A 32 11.30 13.66 -9.96
N TYR A 33 10.61 13.97 -8.86
CA TYR A 33 11.05 14.98 -7.92
C TYR A 33 10.81 14.61 -6.45
N PRO A 34 10.99 13.34 -6.01
CA PRO A 34 10.68 12.93 -4.64
C PRO A 34 11.52 13.69 -3.59
N GLU A 35 12.66 14.24 -3.98
CA GLU A 35 13.59 14.98 -3.12
C GLU A 35 13.48 16.51 -3.30
N LEU A 36 12.40 17.01 -3.90
CA LEU A 36 12.22 18.45 -4.14
C LEU A 36 12.20 19.27 -2.86
N ILE A 37 11.51 18.75 -1.83
CA ILE A 37 11.35 19.44 -0.55
C ILE A 37 12.61 19.23 0.30
N THR A 38 13.18 20.34 0.77
CA THR A 38 14.35 20.33 1.64
C THR A 38 14.02 20.91 3.02
N LYS A 39 14.84 20.58 4.01
CA LYS A 39 14.72 21.14 5.35
C LYS A 39 14.78 22.68 5.35
N GLU A 40 15.65 23.24 4.55
CA GLU A 40 15.82 24.70 4.41
C GLU A 40 14.55 25.38 3.84
N MET A 41 13.88 24.75 2.87
CA MET A 41 12.60 25.26 2.38
C MET A 41 11.52 25.25 3.46
N ILE A 42 11.43 24.17 4.23
CA ILE A 42 10.47 24.09 5.35
C ILE A 42 10.76 25.15 6.39
N GLU A 43 12.03 25.28 6.82
CA GLU A 43 12.44 26.31 7.79
C GLU A 43 12.09 27.72 7.27
N THR A 44 12.34 28.00 5.99
CA THR A 44 12.02 29.30 5.38
C THR A 44 10.51 29.60 5.41
N VAL A 45 9.65 28.62 5.09
CA VAL A 45 8.20 28.81 5.10
C VAL A 45 7.67 28.92 6.53
N CYS A 46 8.28 28.25 7.50
CA CYS A 46 7.88 28.27 8.90
C CYS A 46 8.45 29.47 9.70
N ASP A 47 9.38 30.26 9.15
CA ASP A 47 10.11 31.33 9.88
C ASP A 47 9.16 32.46 10.39
N GLY A 48 7.94 32.54 9.86
CA GLY A 48 6.88 33.46 10.34
C GLY A 48 6.18 33.02 11.64
N GLY A 49 6.39 31.80 12.12
CA GLY A 49 5.95 31.29 13.42
C GLY A 49 4.53 30.73 13.51
N ASP A 50 3.69 30.94 12.50
CA ASP A 50 2.29 30.48 12.50
C ASP A 50 2.03 29.25 11.60
N THR A 51 3.03 28.84 10.78
CA THR A 51 2.91 27.74 9.83
C THR A 51 3.56 26.47 10.34
N THR A 52 2.82 25.38 10.40
CA THR A 52 3.35 24.06 10.74
C THR A 52 4.13 23.45 9.56
N ALA A 53 5.02 22.50 9.85
CA ALA A 53 5.76 21.82 8.79
C ALA A 53 4.84 21.07 7.80
N ASN A 54 3.71 20.51 8.24
CA ASN A 54 2.72 19.92 7.35
C ASN A 54 2.11 20.96 6.40
N GLU A 55 1.73 22.12 6.91
CA GLU A 55 1.20 23.22 6.09
C GLU A 55 2.25 23.76 5.12
N ALA A 56 3.52 23.84 5.55
CA ALA A 56 4.63 24.22 4.67
C ALA A 56 4.80 23.23 3.50
N ILE A 57 4.76 21.92 3.79
CA ILE A 57 4.82 20.87 2.75
C ILE A 57 3.65 21.02 1.79
N VAL A 58 2.42 21.18 2.29
CA VAL A 58 1.22 21.36 1.44
C VAL A 58 1.37 22.60 0.55
N ALA A 59 1.88 23.72 1.06
CA ALA A 59 2.10 24.93 0.29
C ALA A 59 3.14 24.71 -0.83
N ILE A 60 4.28 24.09 -0.51
CA ILE A 60 5.35 23.80 -1.48
C ILE A 60 4.84 22.82 -2.56
N LEU A 61 4.10 21.79 -2.18
CA LEU A 61 3.52 20.83 -3.13
C LEU A 61 2.46 21.50 -4.01
N SER A 62 1.65 22.42 -3.46
CA SER A 62 0.65 23.16 -4.24
C SER A 62 1.33 23.99 -5.34
N GLU A 63 2.45 24.64 -5.02
CA GLU A 63 3.25 25.39 -6.00
C GLU A 63 3.90 24.45 -7.03
N ALA A 64 4.50 23.33 -6.58
CA ALA A 64 5.11 22.33 -7.45
C ALA A 64 4.09 21.71 -8.44
N PHE A 65 2.85 21.57 -8.02
CA PHE A 65 1.75 21.06 -8.85
C PHE A 65 1.06 22.15 -9.68
N ALA A 66 1.54 23.39 -9.62
CA ALA A 66 0.94 24.55 -10.25
C ALA A 66 -0.56 24.69 -9.93
N LEU A 67 -0.93 24.46 -8.67
CA LEU A 67 -2.30 24.66 -8.17
C LEU A 67 -2.48 26.10 -7.71
N ASP A 68 -3.56 26.74 -8.18
CA ASP A 68 -3.93 28.11 -7.82
C ASP A 68 -4.99 28.08 -6.72
N PHE A 69 -4.67 28.63 -5.55
CA PHE A 69 -5.61 28.71 -4.43
C PHE A 69 -6.86 29.58 -4.72
N ASP A 70 -6.77 30.50 -5.65
CA ASP A 70 -7.89 31.34 -6.09
C ASP A 70 -8.80 30.61 -7.09
N ASP A 71 -8.31 29.62 -7.80
CA ASP A 71 -9.13 28.72 -8.59
C ASP A 71 -9.94 27.77 -7.70
N ARG A 72 -11.24 27.60 -8.03
CA ARG A 72 -12.14 26.79 -7.21
C ARG A 72 -11.81 25.29 -7.20
N GLU A 73 -11.43 24.75 -8.35
CA GLU A 73 -11.15 23.32 -8.47
C GLU A 73 -9.77 22.97 -7.88
N ASP A 74 -8.78 23.83 -8.09
CA ASP A 74 -7.46 23.67 -7.49
C ASP A 74 -7.52 23.79 -5.97
N ARG A 75 -8.29 24.74 -5.45
CA ARG A 75 -8.54 24.87 -4.00
C ARG A 75 -9.13 23.59 -3.41
N ARG A 76 -10.06 22.91 -4.11
CA ARG A 76 -10.60 21.62 -3.67
C ARG A 76 -9.53 20.55 -3.65
N ILE A 77 -8.65 20.50 -4.66
CA ILE A 77 -7.53 19.55 -4.65
C ILE A 77 -6.62 19.80 -3.45
N ILE A 78 -6.30 21.07 -3.17
CA ILE A 78 -5.45 21.41 -2.02
C ILE A 78 -6.12 21.02 -0.69
N MET A 79 -7.37 21.43 -0.49
CA MET A 79 -8.03 21.26 0.81
C MET A 79 -8.56 19.85 1.05
N ASP A 80 -9.15 19.22 0.02
CA ASP A 80 -9.88 17.98 0.16
C ASP A 80 -9.02 16.73 -0.12
N TYR A 81 -7.85 16.91 -0.77
CA TYR A 81 -6.94 15.80 -1.11
C TYR A 81 -5.54 16.04 -0.57
N LEU A 82 -4.85 17.11 -0.98
CA LEU A 82 -3.44 17.31 -0.64
C LEU A 82 -3.22 17.49 0.87
N THR A 83 -4.03 18.33 1.51
CA THR A 83 -3.95 18.54 2.97
C THR A 83 -4.10 17.26 3.78
N PRO A 84 -5.11 16.39 3.57
CA PRO A 84 -5.21 15.14 4.30
C PRO A 84 -4.21 14.07 3.87
N SER A 85 -3.53 14.22 2.72
CA SER A 85 -2.55 13.27 2.21
C SER A 85 -1.16 13.40 2.83
N VAL A 86 -0.79 14.61 3.26
CA VAL A 86 0.56 14.89 3.75
C VAL A 86 0.72 14.47 5.21
N ARG A 87 1.77 13.70 5.50
CA ARG A 87 2.12 13.25 6.85
C ARG A 87 3.62 13.45 7.13
N LEU A 88 3.93 14.09 8.24
CA LEU A 88 5.25 13.98 8.84
C LEU A 88 5.36 12.65 9.57
N LEU A 89 6.42 11.91 9.27
CA LEU A 89 6.67 10.60 9.83
C LEU A 89 7.70 10.71 10.96
N ASP A 90 7.40 10.03 12.06
CA ASP A 90 8.32 9.88 13.18
C ASP A 90 9.14 8.61 13.00
N LYS A 91 10.43 8.74 12.72
CA LYS A 91 11.32 7.59 12.53
C LYS A 91 11.41 6.70 13.77
N GLU A 92 11.29 7.25 14.97
CA GLU A 92 11.36 6.49 16.22
C GLU A 92 10.23 5.45 16.29
N LYS A 93 9.03 5.79 15.80
CA LYS A 93 7.91 4.83 15.70
C LYS A 93 8.33 3.56 14.93
N TYR A 94 9.02 3.72 13.82
CA TYR A 94 9.44 2.59 12.96
C TYR A 94 10.67 1.87 13.47
N GLU A 95 11.67 2.60 13.96
CA GLU A 95 12.88 2.03 14.58
C GLU A 95 12.56 1.23 15.85
N GLU A 96 11.49 1.60 16.56
CA GLU A 96 10.97 0.90 17.73
C GLU A 96 10.19 -0.38 17.37
N ASN A 97 9.84 -0.58 16.10
CA ASN A 97 9.15 -1.79 15.65
C ASN A 97 9.95 -3.06 16.05
N PRO A 98 9.28 -4.09 16.59
CA PRO A 98 9.95 -5.31 17.03
C PRO A 98 10.80 -5.99 15.97
N TYR A 99 10.41 -5.89 14.69
CA TYR A 99 11.21 -6.45 13.60
C TYR A 99 12.57 -5.74 13.48
N TYR A 100 12.58 -4.42 13.43
CA TYR A 100 13.81 -3.61 13.36
C TYR A 100 14.71 -3.84 14.57
N LYS A 101 14.15 -3.85 15.78
CA LYS A 101 14.90 -4.05 17.03
C LYS A 101 15.52 -5.43 17.16
N ASN A 102 14.79 -6.48 16.78
CA ASN A 102 15.17 -7.86 17.09
C ASN A 102 15.92 -8.54 15.94
N ILE A 103 15.51 -8.29 14.68
CA ILE A 103 16.09 -8.98 13.54
C ILE A 103 17.48 -8.45 13.20
N ARG A 104 17.70 -7.12 13.28
CA ARG A 104 19.01 -6.46 13.09
C ARG A 104 19.75 -7.00 11.86
N LEU A 105 19.12 -6.87 10.72
CA LEU A 105 19.66 -7.32 9.45
C LEU A 105 21.05 -6.72 9.20
N LYS A 106 21.95 -7.54 8.64
CA LYS A 106 23.27 -7.10 8.21
C LYS A 106 23.30 -7.09 6.69
N ASN A 107 24.14 -6.23 6.13
CA ASN A 107 24.44 -6.29 4.71
C ASN A 107 25.05 -7.64 4.36
N VAL A 108 24.50 -8.27 3.34
CA VAL A 108 24.88 -9.62 2.87
C VAL A 108 24.86 -9.60 1.36
N ILE A 109 25.90 -10.19 0.74
CA ILE A 109 25.93 -10.53 -0.68
C ILE A 109 25.90 -12.06 -0.77
N ASP A 110 24.96 -12.61 -1.51
CA ASP A 110 24.76 -14.05 -1.71
C ASP A 110 24.49 -14.33 -3.19
N ASN A 111 25.56 -14.53 -3.99
CA ASN A 111 25.56 -14.55 -5.46
C ASN A 111 25.00 -13.23 -6.01
N ASP A 112 23.95 -13.31 -6.84
CA ASP A 112 23.30 -12.16 -7.48
C ASP A 112 22.30 -11.45 -6.56
N TRP A 113 22.18 -11.91 -5.31
CA TRP A 113 21.24 -11.38 -4.31
C TRP A 113 21.98 -10.61 -3.22
N GLU A 114 21.38 -9.51 -2.78
CA GLU A 114 21.90 -8.67 -1.73
C GLU A 114 20.82 -8.33 -0.70
N ILE A 115 21.17 -8.36 0.58
CA ILE A 115 20.41 -7.69 1.65
C ILE A 115 21.23 -6.50 2.06
N ARG A 116 20.66 -5.29 1.97
CA ARG A 116 21.33 -4.08 2.40
C ARG A 116 20.36 -3.08 3.01
N TRP A 117 20.91 -2.07 3.67
CA TRP A 117 20.16 -0.93 4.16
C TRP A 117 20.20 0.17 3.10
N GLU A 118 19.02 0.71 2.80
CA GLU A 118 18.79 1.90 1.99
C GLU A 118 18.35 3.06 2.89
N GLU A 119 18.28 4.27 2.37
CA GLU A 119 17.95 5.46 3.15
C GLU A 119 17.06 6.41 2.35
N TYR A 120 15.97 6.86 2.96
CA TYR A 120 15.26 8.06 2.55
C TYR A 120 15.95 9.29 3.10
N LYS A 121 16.19 10.27 2.22
CA LYS A 121 16.76 11.57 2.62
C LYS A 121 15.76 12.38 3.44
N PRO A 122 16.24 13.38 4.21
CA PRO A 122 15.36 14.32 4.90
C PRO A 122 14.35 14.95 3.93
N TYR A 123 13.06 14.89 4.30
CA TYR A 123 11.92 15.37 3.51
C TYR A 123 11.76 14.75 2.12
N GLN A 124 12.42 13.65 1.81
CA GLN A 124 12.10 12.86 0.61
C GLN A 124 10.66 12.34 0.72
N ALA A 125 9.88 12.56 -0.33
CA ALA A 125 8.50 12.06 -0.41
C ALA A 125 8.48 10.56 -0.63
N VAL A 126 7.64 9.86 0.14
CA VAL A 126 7.41 8.43 0.03
C VAL A 126 5.92 8.12 0.15
N ILE A 127 5.47 7.01 -0.41
CA ILE A 127 4.16 6.45 -0.04
C ILE A 127 4.30 5.88 1.37
N CYS A 128 3.39 6.25 2.27
CA CYS A 128 3.50 5.85 3.68
C CYS A 128 2.30 5.08 4.23
N ASP A 129 1.22 4.96 3.44
CA ASP A 129 0.01 4.23 3.86
C ASP A 129 -0.81 3.81 2.63
N ASP A 130 -1.82 2.96 2.82
CA ASP A 130 -2.72 2.51 1.77
C ASP A 130 -3.64 3.64 1.27
N MET A 131 -4.21 3.48 0.08
CA MET A 131 -5.23 4.38 -0.48
C MET A 131 -6.50 4.36 0.38
N LYS A 132 -6.90 5.50 0.92
CA LYS A 132 -8.15 5.60 1.65
C LYS A 132 -9.31 5.96 0.71
N ILE A 133 -10.24 5.03 0.54
CA ILE A 133 -11.47 5.25 -0.22
C ILE A 133 -12.55 5.75 0.75
N LEU A 134 -13.06 6.96 0.51
CA LEU A 134 -14.08 7.60 1.34
C LEU A 134 -15.50 7.32 0.84
N ASP A 135 -16.51 7.51 1.70
CA ASP A 135 -17.93 7.30 1.37
C ASP A 135 -18.40 8.21 0.22
N ASP A 136 -17.84 9.41 0.11
CA ASP A 136 -18.11 10.37 -0.97
C ASP A 136 -17.31 10.08 -2.25
N LYS A 137 -16.65 8.93 -2.33
CA LYS A 137 -15.88 8.41 -3.47
C LYS A 137 -14.56 9.11 -3.72
N ARG A 138 -14.12 10.01 -2.85
CA ARG A 138 -12.76 10.52 -2.87
C ARG A 138 -11.79 9.41 -2.50
N GLU A 139 -10.65 9.41 -3.16
CA GLU A 139 -9.55 8.47 -2.95
C GLU A 139 -8.33 9.28 -2.53
N ILE A 140 -7.88 9.06 -1.29
CA ILE A 140 -6.82 9.84 -0.66
C ILE A 140 -5.56 8.96 -0.56
N PRO A 141 -4.54 9.19 -1.41
CA PRO A 141 -3.22 8.61 -1.24
C PRO A 141 -2.47 9.34 -0.12
N TYR A 142 -1.49 8.68 0.52
CA TYR A 142 -0.72 9.30 1.60
C TYR A 142 0.75 9.45 1.23
N LEU A 143 1.25 10.69 1.33
CA LEU A 143 2.67 11.03 1.21
C LEU A 143 3.27 11.26 2.58
N GLY A 144 4.32 10.51 2.89
CA GLY A 144 5.10 10.64 4.10
C GLY A 144 6.41 11.39 3.87
N PHE A 145 6.86 12.11 4.90
CA PHE A 145 8.11 12.85 4.89
C PHE A 145 8.81 12.68 6.25
N PHE A 146 10.02 12.17 6.23
CA PHE A 146 10.87 12.11 7.42
C PHE A 146 11.71 13.37 7.54
N PRO A 147 11.59 14.15 8.62
CA PRO A 147 12.41 15.37 8.80
C PRO A 147 13.93 15.13 8.81
N ASP A 148 14.36 13.98 9.34
CA ASP A 148 15.77 13.61 9.51
C ASP A 148 16.21 12.42 8.65
N GLY A 149 15.37 12.00 7.68
CA GLY A 149 15.59 10.79 6.90
C GLY A 149 15.23 9.50 7.66
N PHE A 150 15.28 8.35 6.95
CA PHE A 150 14.94 7.06 7.54
C PHE A 150 15.66 5.93 6.80
N SER A 151 16.27 5.00 7.54
CA SER A 151 16.94 3.83 6.97
C SER A 151 16.05 2.60 7.04
N PHE A 152 16.02 1.82 5.97
CA PHE A 152 15.21 0.63 5.86
C PHE A 152 15.97 -0.50 5.16
N PRO A 153 15.65 -1.79 5.44
CA PRO A 153 16.28 -2.91 4.77
C PRO A 153 15.62 -3.19 3.41
N ALA A 154 16.45 -3.61 2.46
CA ALA A 154 16.07 -4.01 1.12
C ALA A 154 16.67 -5.34 0.72
N ILE A 155 15.97 -6.09 -0.13
CA ILE A 155 16.51 -7.22 -0.91
C ILE A 155 16.64 -6.75 -2.36
N LEU A 156 17.81 -7.03 -2.96
CA LEU A 156 18.07 -6.75 -4.35
C LEU A 156 18.44 -8.03 -5.09
N GLU A 157 18.07 -8.11 -6.38
CA GLU A 157 18.51 -9.12 -7.34
C GLU A 157 19.23 -8.42 -8.49
N ASP A 158 20.49 -8.78 -8.75
CA ASP A 158 21.35 -8.12 -9.76
C ASP A 158 21.40 -6.57 -9.60
N GLY A 159 21.38 -6.09 -8.36
CA GLY A 159 21.38 -4.67 -8.03
C GLY A 159 20.04 -3.95 -8.21
N ASN A 160 18.99 -4.64 -8.66
CA ASN A 160 17.64 -4.11 -8.76
C ASN A 160 16.85 -4.43 -7.50
N GLU A 161 16.06 -3.48 -7.04
CA GLU A 161 15.18 -3.67 -5.89
C GLU A 161 14.17 -4.78 -6.16
N TRP A 162 14.19 -5.80 -5.30
CA TRP A 162 13.19 -6.87 -5.28
C TRP A 162 12.10 -6.56 -4.27
N MET A 163 12.48 -6.16 -3.06
CA MET A 163 11.59 -5.81 -1.97
C MET A 163 12.30 -4.89 -0.97
N THR A 164 11.55 -3.98 -0.41
CA THR A 164 11.96 -3.13 0.72
C THR A 164 11.05 -3.34 1.92
N LEU A 165 11.46 -2.88 3.10
CA LEU A 165 10.61 -2.81 4.28
C LEU A 165 10.54 -1.35 4.73
N THR A 166 9.54 -0.66 4.24
CA THR A 166 9.36 0.78 4.39
C THR A 166 8.11 1.10 5.23
N PRO A 167 7.80 2.37 5.54
CA PRO A 167 6.59 2.72 6.29
C PRO A 167 5.30 2.12 5.73
N VAL A 168 5.12 2.10 4.40
CA VAL A 168 3.91 1.52 3.81
C VAL A 168 3.78 0.04 4.16
N ASP A 169 4.87 -0.73 4.13
CA ASP A 169 4.84 -2.16 4.47
C ASP A 169 4.50 -2.39 5.94
N LEU A 170 5.01 -1.51 6.83
CA LEU A 170 4.76 -1.65 8.26
C LEU A 170 3.32 -1.25 8.63
N ASP A 171 2.87 -0.09 8.17
CA ASP A 171 1.59 0.49 8.57
C ASP A 171 0.41 -0.26 7.90
N THR A 172 0.53 -0.68 6.64
CA THR A 172 -0.54 -1.43 5.94
C THR A 172 -0.65 -2.89 6.36
N CYS A 173 0.39 -3.48 6.97
CA CYS A 173 0.32 -4.81 7.57
C CYS A 173 -0.36 -4.80 8.96
N GLU A 174 -0.58 -3.65 9.61
CA GLU A 174 -1.02 -3.56 11.00
C GLU A 174 -2.37 -4.28 11.22
N GLU A 175 -3.37 -4.02 10.37
CA GLU A 175 -4.68 -4.72 10.47
C GLU A 175 -4.54 -6.23 10.35
N ALA A 176 -3.73 -6.70 9.41
CA ALA A 176 -3.52 -8.13 9.19
C ALA A 176 -2.75 -8.78 10.35
N ILE A 177 -1.79 -8.07 10.95
CA ILE A 177 -1.08 -8.52 12.15
C ILE A 177 -2.04 -8.56 13.34
N GLU A 178 -2.88 -7.54 13.53
CA GLU A 178 -3.89 -7.54 14.62
C GLU A 178 -4.88 -8.68 14.48
N ALA A 179 -5.36 -8.94 13.26
CA ALA A 179 -6.32 -10.01 12.97
C ALA A 179 -5.72 -11.41 13.10
N ALA A 180 -4.39 -11.58 12.98
CA ALA A 180 -3.74 -12.89 13.02
C ALA A 180 -4.02 -13.63 14.34
N HIS A 181 -4.51 -14.88 14.25
CA HIS A 181 -4.74 -15.80 15.34
C HIS A 181 -4.80 -17.24 14.83
N GLY A 182 -4.68 -18.23 15.74
CA GLY A 182 -4.75 -19.64 15.40
C GLY A 182 -3.72 -20.05 14.32
N ARG A 183 -4.17 -20.67 13.26
CA ARG A 183 -3.36 -21.09 12.13
C ARG A 183 -3.43 -20.05 11.01
N VAL A 184 -2.28 -19.44 10.70
CA VAL A 184 -2.16 -18.37 9.72
C VAL A 184 -1.46 -18.89 8.46
N VAL A 185 -1.93 -18.49 7.28
CA VAL A 185 -1.19 -18.61 6.03
C VAL A 185 -0.88 -17.21 5.49
N THR A 186 0.33 -17.01 4.97
CA THR A 186 0.69 -15.82 4.18
C THR A 186 1.22 -16.23 2.82
N PHE A 187 0.75 -15.54 1.79
CA PHE A 187 1.20 -15.67 0.43
C PHE A 187 2.17 -14.53 0.12
N GLY A 188 3.43 -14.88 -0.11
CA GLY A 188 4.57 -13.98 -0.17
C GLY A 188 5.40 -14.03 1.12
N LEU A 189 6.72 -13.94 0.98
CA LEU A 189 7.67 -13.99 2.08
C LEU A 189 8.39 -12.65 2.26
N GLY A 190 8.95 -12.11 1.20
CA GLY A 190 9.79 -10.93 1.25
C GLY A 190 10.88 -11.01 2.33
N LEU A 191 10.96 -9.98 3.16
CA LEU A 191 11.82 -9.94 4.35
C LEU A 191 11.24 -10.70 5.56
N GLY A 192 10.02 -11.27 5.44
CA GLY A 192 9.36 -12.04 6.49
C GLY A 192 8.75 -11.19 7.61
N TYR A 193 8.47 -9.93 7.34
CA TYR A 193 7.92 -8.99 8.33
C TYR A 193 6.58 -9.49 8.90
N TYR A 194 5.58 -9.70 8.02
CA TYR A 194 4.28 -10.19 8.46
C TYR A 194 4.39 -11.53 9.20
N ALA A 195 5.13 -12.48 8.63
CA ALA A 195 5.31 -13.81 9.23
C ALA A 195 5.92 -13.73 10.63
N TYR A 196 6.91 -12.85 10.84
CA TYR A 196 7.51 -12.63 12.14
C TYR A 196 6.55 -11.98 13.13
N MET A 197 5.88 -10.90 12.73
CA MET A 197 4.98 -10.18 13.62
C MET A 197 3.77 -11.02 14.02
N ALA A 198 3.20 -11.80 13.09
CA ALA A 198 2.12 -12.75 13.38
C ALA A 198 2.59 -13.87 14.32
N ALA A 199 3.73 -14.50 14.03
CA ALA A 199 4.26 -15.60 14.83
C ALA A 199 4.61 -15.23 16.29
N ARG A 200 4.90 -13.96 16.56
CA ARG A 200 5.17 -13.46 17.91
C ARG A 200 3.94 -13.41 18.82
N LYS A 201 2.75 -13.43 18.24
CA LYS A 201 1.50 -13.37 19.03
C LYS A 201 1.28 -14.69 19.75
N ASP A 202 0.86 -14.61 21.03
CA ASP A 202 0.62 -15.80 21.86
C ASP A 202 -0.56 -16.64 21.33
N ASN A 203 -1.55 -15.97 20.73
CA ASN A 203 -2.74 -16.61 20.16
C ASN A 203 -2.57 -17.11 18.72
N VAL A 204 -1.36 -17.02 18.14
CA VAL A 204 -1.00 -17.63 16.86
C VAL A 204 -0.28 -18.95 17.11
N GLU A 205 -0.84 -20.03 16.58
CA GLU A 205 -0.30 -21.38 16.72
C GLU A 205 0.82 -21.67 15.72
N SER A 206 0.59 -21.30 14.45
CA SER A 206 1.53 -21.51 13.35
C SER A 206 1.34 -20.48 12.23
N VAL A 207 2.41 -20.20 11.50
CA VAL A 207 2.41 -19.37 10.29
C VAL A 207 2.99 -20.18 9.14
N THR A 208 2.17 -20.49 8.15
CA THR A 208 2.60 -21.09 6.89
C THR A 208 2.86 -19.99 5.88
N VAL A 209 4.08 -19.92 5.37
CA VAL A 209 4.50 -18.96 4.34
C VAL A 209 4.60 -19.68 3.00
N VAL A 210 3.82 -19.25 2.02
CA VAL A 210 3.86 -19.75 0.64
C VAL A 210 4.64 -18.77 -0.21
N GLU A 211 5.80 -19.17 -0.72
CA GLU A 211 6.73 -18.34 -1.48
C GLU A 211 7.11 -19.03 -2.79
N LEU A 212 7.05 -18.29 -3.89
CA LEU A 212 7.35 -18.79 -5.22
C LEU A 212 8.86 -18.88 -5.47
N SER A 213 9.64 -17.89 -5.02
CA SER A 213 11.06 -17.78 -5.30
C SER A 213 11.92 -18.66 -4.36
N PRO A 214 12.59 -19.72 -4.87
CA PRO A 214 13.50 -20.51 -4.07
C PRO A 214 14.72 -19.71 -3.58
N ASN A 215 15.09 -18.64 -4.29
CA ASN A 215 16.19 -17.76 -3.91
C ASN A 215 15.83 -16.91 -2.69
N VAL A 216 14.64 -16.32 -2.67
CA VAL A 216 14.12 -15.57 -1.51
C VAL A 216 14.02 -16.49 -0.29
N ILE A 217 13.49 -17.71 -0.46
CA ILE A 217 13.44 -18.72 0.60
C ILE A 217 14.84 -19.05 1.13
N ARG A 218 15.82 -19.21 0.25
CA ARG A 218 17.22 -19.52 0.62
C ARG A 218 17.82 -18.38 1.44
N LEU A 219 17.68 -17.13 0.97
CA LEU A 219 18.17 -15.94 1.68
C LEU A 219 17.52 -15.82 3.06
N PHE A 220 16.21 -15.94 3.11
CA PHE A 220 15.46 -15.86 4.36
C PHE A 220 15.90 -16.92 5.36
N LYS A 221 15.94 -18.21 4.97
CA LYS A 221 16.36 -19.31 5.83
C LYS A 221 17.79 -19.16 6.33
N LYS A 222 18.69 -18.61 5.51
CA LYS A 222 20.11 -18.46 5.85
C LYS A 222 20.40 -17.24 6.71
N HIS A 223 19.76 -16.11 6.43
CA HIS A 223 20.17 -14.82 6.99
C HIS A 223 19.17 -14.17 7.92
N ILE A 224 17.86 -14.48 7.79
CA ILE A 224 16.78 -13.80 8.52
C ILE A 224 16.14 -14.73 9.57
N LEU A 225 15.62 -15.87 9.17
CA LEU A 225 14.93 -16.84 10.04
C LEU A 225 15.70 -17.21 11.32
N PRO A 226 17.04 -17.42 11.29
CA PRO A 226 17.79 -17.76 12.51
C PRO A 226 17.78 -16.68 13.59
N ARG A 227 17.36 -15.45 13.25
CA ARG A 227 17.28 -14.31 14.17
C ARG A 227 15.90 -14.17 14.80
N MET A 228 14.90 -14.90 14.31
CA MET A 228 13.53 -14.89 14.81
C MET A 228 13.39 -15.84 16.00
N GLU A 229 13.03 -15.31 17.17
CA GLU A 229 12.77 -16.11 18.38
C GLU A 229 11.57 -17.04 18.22
N CYS A 230 10.60 -16.66 17.38
CA CYS A 230 9.37 -17.43 17.11
C CYS A 230 9.44 -18.35 15.88
N ARG A 231 10.65 -18.60 15.35
CA ARG A 231 10.88 -19.38 14.10
C ARG A 231 10.25 -20.77 14.09
N ASP A 232 10.09 -21.38 15.25
CA ASP A 232 9.51 -22.72 15.37
C ASP A 232 8.01 -22.76 15.00
N LYS A 233 7.35 -21.61 15.00
CA LYS A 233 5.96 -21.46 14.50
C LYS A 233 5.90 -21.24 12.98
N ILE A 234 7.04 -20.97 12.30
CA ILE A 234 7.08 -20.56 10.88
C ILE A 234 7.45 -21.75 10.00
N ARG A 235 6.52 -22.16 9.12
CA ARG A 235 6.71 -23.17 8.07
C ARG A 235 6.77 -22.50 6.71
N ILE A 236 7.80 -22.76 5.90
CA ILE A 236 7.94 -22.21 4.56
C ILE A 236 7.69 -23.30 3.53
N VAL A 237 6.80 -23.01 2.59
CA VAL A 237 6.42 -23.85 1.45
C VAL A 237 6.83 -23.16 0.16
N ASN A 238 7.60 -23.84 -0.69
CA ASN A 238 7.90 -23.32 -2.02
C ASN A 238 6.81 -23.78 -2.99
N ALA A 239 5.91 -22.87 -3.33
CA ALA A 239 4.78 -23.12 -4.22
C ALA A 239 4.27 -21.82 -4.86
N ASP A 240 3.51 -21.95 -5.94
CA ASP A 240 2.68 -20.87 -6.48
C ASP A 240 1.51 -20.60 -5.53
N ALA A 241 1.26 -19.32 -5.22
CA ALA A 241 0.25 -18.88 -4.27
C ALA A 241 -1.17 -19.30 -4.68
N PHE A 242 -1.49 -19.19 -5.96
CA PHE A 242 -2.83 -19.49 -6.48
C PHE A 242 -3.07 -20.99 -6.53
N GLN A 243 -2.06 -21.76 -6.96
CA GLN A 243 -2.15 -23.20 -6.94
C GLN A 243 -2.28 -23.74 -5.51
N TYR A 244 -1.55 -23.18 -4.56
CA TYR A 244 -1.67 -23.56 -3.15
C TYR A 244 -3.06 -23.21 -2.59
N ALA A 245 -3.58 -22.02 -2.90
CA ALA A 245 -4.92 -21.59 -2.46
C ALA A 245 -6.04 -22.46 -3.04
N GLU A 246 -5.89 -22.95 -4.27
CA GLU A 246 -6.87 -23.77 -4.96
C GLU A 246 -6.80 -25.26 -4.54
N GLU A 247 -5.60 -25.84 -4.48
CA GLU A 247 -5.43 -27.29 -4.35
C GLU A 247 -5.10 -27.77 -2.94
N THR A 248 -4.41 -26.97 -2.14
CA THR A 248 -3.87 -27.38 -0.84
C THR A 248 -4.64 -26.76 0.33
N MET A 249 -4.82 -25.46 0.30
CA MET A 249 -5.43 -24.69 1.39
C MET A 249 -6.82 -25.18 1.80
N PRO A 250 -7.72 -25.63 0.90
CA PRO A 250 -9.05 -26.11 1.28
C PRO A 250 -9.03 -27.36 2.20
N SER A 251 -7.94 -28.11 2.21
CA SER A 251 -7.74 -29.28 3.08
C SER A 251 -7.06 -28.94 4.41
N GLU A 252 -6.60 -27.70 4.56
CA GLU A 252 -5.95 -27.18 5.78
C GLU A 252 -6.89 -26.15 6.45
N ASP A 253 -7.05 -26.24 7.77
CA ASP A 253 -7.90 -25.33 8.54
C ASP A 253 -7.09 -24.09 8.94
N PHE A 254 -7.03 -23.06 8.08
CA PHE A 254 -6.45 -21.76 8.40
C PHE A 254 -7.53 -20.81 8.90
N ASP A 255 -7.20 -20.02 9.95
CA ASP A 255 -8.09 -18.99 10.50
C ASP A 255 -7.93 -17.67 9.72
N VAL A 256 -6.69 -17.33 9.36
CA VAL A 256 -6.35 -16.07 8.66
C VAL A 256 -5.42 -16.34 7.49
N ALA A 257 -5.70 -15.69 6.37
CA ALA A 257 -4.83 -15.63 5.19
C ALA A 257 -4.45 -14.19 4.90
N PHE A 258 -3.16 -13.90 4.78
CA PHE A 258 -2.64 -12.62 4.32
C PHE A 258 -2.01 -12.77 2.95
N VAL A 259 -2.41 -11.94 1.99
CA VAL A 259 -2.00 -12.04 0.60
C VAL A 259 -1.18 -10.84 0.20
N ASP A 260 0.09 -11.10 -0.13
CA ASP A 260 1.10 -10.11 -0.51
C ASP A 260 2.03 -10.73 -1.57
N THR A 261 1.54 -10.84 -2.81
CA THR A 261 2.24 -11.52 -3.93
C THR A 261 2.53 -10.60 -5.11
N TRP A 262 2.34 -9.32 -4.98
CA TRP A 262 2.54 -8.30 -6.01
C TRP A 262 3.55 -7.24 -5.57
N ARG A 263 4.03 -6.46 -6.53
CA ARG A 263 4.97 -5.35 -6.30
C ARG A 263 4.25 -4.02 -6.12
N ASP A 264 3.21 -3.80 -6.94
CA ASP A 264 2.42 -2.58 -6.95
C ASP A 264 0.99 -2.85 -7.40
N ALA A 265 0.14 -1.81 -7.43
CA ALA A 265 -1.27 -1.96 -7.80
C ALA A 265 -1.49 -2.35 -9.27
N SER A 266 -0.52 -2.20 -10.16
CA SER A 266 -0.68 -2.52 -11.58
C SER A 266 -0.61 -4.02 -11.85
N ASP A 267 0.35 -4.71 -11.24
CA ASP A 267 0.44 -6.16 -11.32
C ASP A 267 -0.45 -6.84 -10.27
N GLY A 268 -0.71 -6.17 -9.16
CA GLY A 268 -1.53 -6.68 -8.07
C GLY A 268 -3.03 -6.77 -8.37
N ALA A 269 -3.61 -5.83 -9.12
CA ALA A 269 -5.05 -5.84 -9.36
C ALA A 269 -5.58 -7.12 -10.05
N PRO A 270 -4.94 -7.68 -11.10
CA PRO A 270 -5.31 -8.98 -11.65
C PRO A 270 -5.13 -10.13 -10.65
N MET A 271 -4.03 -10.12 -9.87
CA MET A 271 -3.73 -11.15 -8.87
C MET A 271 -4.76 -11.12 -7.72
N TYR A 272 -5.11 -9.94 -7.25
CA TYR A 272 -6.15 -9.72 -6.25
C TYR A 272 -7.49 -10.32 -6.69
N ARG A 273 -7.97 -9.97 -7.92
CA ARG A 273 -9.20 -10.53 -8.46
C ARG A 273 -9.16 -12.06 -8.53
N ARG A 274 -8.00 -12.62 -8.92
CA ARG A 274 -7.82 -14.07 -8.98
C ARG A 274 -7.88 -14.71 -7.59
N MET A 275 -7.23 -14.13 -6.59
CA MET A 275 -7.27 -14.65 -5.22
C MET A 275 -8.65 -14.50 -4.60
N LYS A 276 -9.33 -13.37 -4.79
CA LYS A 276 -10.72 -13.16 -4.37
C LYS A 276 -11.66 -14.23 -4.91
N ALA A 277 -11.48 -14.65 -6.16
CA ALA A 277 -12.28 -15.71 -6.75
C ALA A 277 -12.05 -17.09 -6.11
N LEU A 278 -10.94 -17.30 -5.40
CA LEU A 278 -10.62 -18.55 -4.71
C LEU A 278 -11.06 -18.58 -3.23
N GLU A 279 -11.40 -17.44 -2.63
CA GLU A 279 -11.81 -17.36 -1.20
C GLU A 279 -12.94 -18.34 -0.84
N HIS A 280 -13.88 -18.57 -1.77
CA HIS A 280 -15.01 -19.47 -1.56
C HIS A 280 -14.61 -20.93 -1.29
N LEU A 281 -13.39 -21.33 -1.66
CA LEU A 281 -12.86 -22.67 -1.39
C LEU A 281 -12.43 -22.85 0.08
N SER A 282 -12.20 -21.75 0.80
CA SER A 282 -11.83 -21.74 2.22
C SER A 282 -12.72 -20.79 3.01
N PRO A 283 -14.03 -21.08 3.14
CA PRO A 283 -15.04 -20.14 3.66
C PRO A 283 -14.91 -19.81 5.15
N LYS A 284 -14.08 -20.54 5.88
CA LYS A 284 -13.81 -20.28 7.30
C LYS A 284 -12.62 -19.35 7.52
N THR A 285 -11.79 -19.15 6.50
CA THR A 285 -10.58 -18.34 6.58
C THR A 285 -10.91 -16.88 6.31
N ARG A 286 -10.44 -15.98 7.17
CA ARG A 286 -10.49 -14.54 6.91
C ARG A 286 -9.31 -14.15 6.01
N PHE A 287 -9.61 -13.67 4.80
CA PHE A 287 -8.60 -13.14 3.88
C PHE A 287 -8.39 -11.64 4.13
N LEU A 288 -7.14 -11.23 4.08
CA LEU A 288 -6.65 -9.86 4.15
C LEU A 288 -5.59 -9.66 3.07
N TYR A 289 -5.51 -8.48 2.52
CA TYR A 289 -4.68 -8.19 1.35
C TYR A 289 -3.77 -6.99 1.61
N TRP A 290 -2.52 -7.11 1.26
CA TRP A 290 -1.60 -5.97 1.31
C TRP A 290 -2.06 -4.88 0.35
N VAL A 291 -2.09 -3.62 0.81
CA VAL A 291 -2.51 -2.43 0.06
C VAL A 291 -3.83 -2.60 -0.72
N GLU A 292 -4.82 -3.23 -0.09
CA GLU A 292 -6.12 -3.51 -0.72
C GLU A 292 -6.81 -2.24 -1.23
N GLY A 293 -6.61 -1.10 -0.56
CA GLY A 293 -7.12 0.19 -0.98
C GLY A 293 -6.58 0.63 -2.34
N PHE A 294 -5.27 0.50 -2.59
CA PHE A 294 -4.66 0.79 -3.90
C PHE A 294 -5.17 -0.17 -4.99
N LEU A 295 -5.29 -1.47 -4.68
CA LEU A 295 -5.81 -2.46 -5.64
C LEU A 295 -7.25 -2.15 -6.04
N ARG A 296 -8.10 -1.87 -5.06
CA ARG A 296 -9.51 -1.49 -5.28
C ARG A 296 -9.61 -0.16 -6.02
N SER A 297 -8.81 0.84 -5.67
CA SER A 297 -8.75 2.13 -6.38
C SER A 297 -8.41 1.91 -7.86
N ARG A 298 -7.41 1.07 -8.16
CA ARG A 298 -7.03 0.73 -9.54
C ARG A 298 -8.19 0.08 -10.32
N ILE A 299 -8.85 -0.91 -9.72
CA ILE A 299 -9.99 -1.60 -10.34
C ILE A 299 -11.17 -0.66 -10.56
N ARG A 300 -11.46 0.20 -9.57
CA ARG A 300 -12.54 1.20 -9.64
C ARG A 300 -12.26 2.24 -10.73
N ALA A 301 -10.99 2.66 -10.87
CA ALA A 301 -10.58 3.61 -11.91
C ALA A 301 -10.91 3.10 -13.31
N GLU A 302 -10.65 1.82 -13.60
CA GLU A 302 -11.02 1.18 -14.88
C GLU A 302 -12.53 1.22 -15.11
N LYS A 303 -13.31 0.83 -14.08
CA LYS A 303 -14.77 0.81 -14.16
C LYS A 303 -15.39 2.20 -14.28
N TYR A 304 -14.86 3.17 -13.58
CA TYR A 304 -15.34 4.55 -13.70
C TYR A 304 -14.98 5.17 -15.04
N ALA A 305 -13.83 4.85 -15.62
CA ALA A 305 -13.51 5.28 -16.99
C ALA A 305 -14.51 4.72 -18.01
N GLU A 306 -14.82 3.41 -17.95
CA GLU A 306 -15.86 2.79 -18.78
C GLU A 306 -17.23 3.48 -18.61
N LEU A 307 -17.60 3.82 -17.37
CA LEU A 307 -18.87 4.46 -17.05
C LEU A 307 -18.95 5.91 -17.58
N ILE A 308 -17.85 6.67 -17.48
CA ILE A 308 -17.73 8.03 -18.02
C ILE A 308 -17.85 7.99 -19.54
N ASP A 309 -17.14 7.10 -20.22
CA ASP A 309 -17.19 6.95 -21.68
C ASP A 309 -18.59 6.58 -22.15
N ALA A 310 -19.30 5.69 -21.44
CA ALA A 310 -20.68 5.33 -21.76
C ALA A 310 -21.64 6.54 -21.59
N TYR A 311 -21.42 7.37 -20.55
CA TYR A 311 -22.21 8.57 -20.31
C TYR A 311 -21.98 9.63 -21.39
N GLU A 312 -20.72 9.93 -21.71
CA GLU A 312 -20.33 10.96 -22.69
C GLU A 312 -20.75 10.59 -24.11
N SER A 313 -20.75 9.29 -24.43
CA SER A 313 -21.26 8.77 -25.73
C SER A 313 -22.79 8.64 -25.80
N GLY A 314 -23.50 8.94 -24.71
CA GLY A 314 -24.97 8.82 -24.65
C GLY A 314 -25.50 7.38 -24.57
N ASN A 315 -24.62 6.40 -24.31
CA ASN A 315 -24.95 4.96 -24.26
C ASN A 315 -25.23 4.46 -22.83
N LEU A 316 -25.19 5.35 -21.81
CA LEU A 316 -25.45 4.95 -20.44
C LEU A 316 -26.97 4.89 -20.16
N ASP A 317 -27.47 3.67 -19.97
CA ASP A 317 -28.89 3.39 -19.64
C ASP A 317 -29.05 2.59 -18.34
N LEU A 318 -28.22 2.90 -17.34
CA LEU A 318 -28.28 2.31 -16.02
C LEU A 318 -28.72 3.36 -14.97
N PRO A 319 -29.59 3.00 -14.00
CA PRO A 319 -29.83 3.82 -12.82
C PRO A 319 -28.54 4.02 -12.04
N TYR A 320 -28.35 5.23 -11.50
CA TYR A 320 -27.12 5.59 -10.75
C TYR A 320 -26.77 4.59 -9.63
N ASP A 321 -27.76 4.26 -8.79
CA ASP A 321 -27.55 3.40 -7.63
C ASP A 321 -27.15 1.96 -8.02
N GLU A 322 -27.57 1.50 -9.20
CA GLU A 322 -27.19 0.18 -9.75
C GLU A 322 -25.76 0.20 -10.30
N ALA A 323 -25.41 1.21 -11.08
CA ALA A 323 -24.07 1.36 -11.64
C ALA A 323 -23.00 1.49 -10.56
N VAL A 324 -23.25 2.32 -9.55
CA VAL A 324 -22.30 2.54 -8.45
C VAL A 324 -22.16 1.28 -7.59
N ARG A 325 -23.26 0.57 -7.30
CA ARG A 325 -23.21 -0.68 -6.54
C ARG A 325 -22.28 -1.69 -7.20
N GLY A 326 -22.40 -1.90 -8.51
CA GLY A 326 -21.56 -2.84 -9.25
C GLY A 326 -20.06 -2.49 -9.25
N ILE A 327 -19.72 -1.21 -8.95
CA ILE A 327 -18.31 -0.78 -8.80
C ILE A 327 -17.84 -0.91 -7.35
N GLU A 328 -18.72 -0.80 -6.38
CA GLU A 328 -18.38 -0.82 -4.95
C GLU A 328 -18.29 -2.23 -4.35
N GLU A 329 -18.96 -3.19 -4.97
CA GLU A 329 -18.93 -4.61 -4.57
C GLU A 329 -17.65 -5.33 -5.05
N ILE A 330 -16.70 -4.59 -5.64
CA ILE A 330 -15.41 -5.13 -6.13
C ILE A 330 -14.41 -5.32 -5.00
#